data_93a7bd6192b293b8dfd8b4069a632dfd
#
_entry.id   93a7bd6192b293b8dfd8b4069a632dfd
#
_cell.length_a   1.000
_cell.length_b   1.000
_cell.length_c   1.000
_cell.angle_alpha   90.00
_cell.angle_beta   90.00
_cell.angle_gamma   90.00
#
_symmetry.space_group_name_H-M   'P 1'
#
loop_
_entity.id
_entity.type
_entity.pdbx_description
1 polymer ?
#
loop_
_entity_poly.entity_id
_entity_poly.type
_entity_poly.pdbx_seq_one_letter_code
_entity_poly.pdbx_strand_id
1 'polypeptide(L)'
;MKLPRQRSDEQRAIERARAAGPLDSGETRAIMIGAVVLIIFLYFIKLILLPFVLAGIIAYILTPVLDWAAKRTAVPRALLAVVLFLLLLGTTVLLLVFAGQRLLVEGRGIAADLQSIIENFTRQAIGDRPIAMFGSTVSAHDIAQGALNRLRDWAGQTDQLGMLTEYSLAFLMGSFLTVVLLAYFLVSGRQVARGIFWIVPPHRRPLVARIWTRLDPVLLRYFIGVLAVVVYATIAAYIGLGVILGINHAVFLALLTGILEIVPVIGPTSAAILAGLVSLRTATGIINIFEYAAYATLLRLSIDQIIGPIVLGRAAHVHPVLIIFCFLAGGVVLGIPGVILAVPVALVVKSTLATVYGDTPK
;
A
#
# COMPACT_ATOMS: atom_id res chain seq x y z
N MET A 1 19.67 -5.75 32.05
CA MET A 1 19.90 -4.99 33.30
C MET A 1 20.48 -3.63 32.90
N LYS A 2 19.67 -2.55 32.97
CA LYS A 2 20.17 -1.18 32.59
C LYS A 2 21.03 -0.62 33.70
N LEU A 3 22.17 -0.02 33.35
CA LEU A 3 23.09 0.59 34.28
C LEU A 3 22.42 1.73 35.09
N PRO A 4 22.77 1.95 36.39
CA PRO A 4 22.09 2.94 37.26
C PRO A 4 22.07 4.37 36.69
N ARG A 5 23.12 4.77 35.95
CA ARG A 5 23.19 6.09 35.28
C ARG A 5 22.12 6.28 34.20
N GLN A 6 21.81 5.25 33.44
CA GLN A 6 20.74 5.34 32.42
C GLN A 6 19.33 5.53 33.03
N ARG A 7 19.08 4.96 34.22
CA ARG A 7 17.82 5.18 34.96
C ARG A 7 17.68 6.62 35.45
N SER A 8 18.78 7.22 35.96
CA SER A 8 18.73 8.60 36.45
C SER A 8 18.55 9.62 35.31
N ASP A 9 19.11 9.35 34.14
CA ASP A 9 18.97 10.23 32.97
C ASP A 9 17.58 10.09 32.35
N GLU A 10 16.97 8.88 32.33
CA GLU A 10 15.59 8.66 31.96
C GLU A 10 14.60 9.37 32.93
N GLN A 11 14.84 9.30 34.23
CA GLN A 11 13.99 9.97 35.23
C GLN A 11 14.08 11.51 35.11
N ARG A 12 15.29 12.07 34.98
CA ARG A 12 15.48 13.51 34.74
C ARG A 12 14.87 13.98 33.43
N ALA A 13 14.87 13.15 32.39
CA ALA A 13 14.22 13.46 31.12
C ALA A 13 12.68 13.41 31.24
N ILE A 14 12.15 12.52 32.08
CA ILE A 14 10.70 12.44 32.38
C ILE A 14 10.27 13.65 33.22
N GLU A 15 11.05 14.04 34.21
CA GLU A 15 10.79 15.22 35.03
C GLU A 15 10.85 16.51 34.22
N ARG A 16 11.84 16.66 33.34
CA ARG A 16 11.92 17.79 32.40
C ARG A 16 10.76 17.81 31.39
N ALA A 17 10.30 16.65 30.94
CA ALA A 17 9.12 16.55 30.05
C ALA A 17 7.80 16.82 30.78
N ARG A 18 7.72 16.52 32.10
CA ARG A 18 6.58 16.89 32.96
C ARG A 18 6.63 18.37 33.39
N ALA A 19 7.84 18.92 33.56
CA ALA A 19 8.04 20.34 33.85
C ALA A 19 7.79 21.27 32.63
N ALA A 20 7.86 20.74 31.41
CA ALA A 20 7.27 21.40 30.25
C ALA A 20 5.75 21.26 30.36
N GLY A 21 5.12 22.21 31.05
CA GLY A 21 3.70 22.26 31.31
C GLY A 21 2.81 22.06 30.09
N PRO A 22 1.47 22.03 30.23
CA PRO A 22 0.57 21.92 29.11
C PRO A 22 0.93 22.97 28.06
N LEU A 23 0.79 22.59 26.78
CA LEU A 23 1.06 23.49 25.64
C LEU A 23 0.46 24.86 25.91
N ASP A 24 1.28 25.91 25.89
CA ASP A 24 0.77 27.27 25.97
C ASP A 24 -0.25 27.48 24.85
N SER A 25 -1.32 28.23 25.14
CA SER A 25 -2.39 28.43 24.16
C SER A 25 -1.87 29.00 22.83
N GLY A 26 -0.78 29.77 22.87
CA GLY A 26 -0.08 30.27 21.68
C GLY A 26 0.63 29.17 20.88
N GLU A 27 1.33 28.26 21.55
CA GLU A 27 2.00 27.12 20.90
C GLU A 27 1.00 26.14 20.27
N THR A 28 -0.11 25.86 20.98
CA THR A 28 -1.19 25.01 20.47
C THR A 28 -1.79 25.58 19.19
N ARG A 29 -2.06 26.89 19.17
CA ARG A 29 -2.56 27.58 17.97
C ARG A 29 -1.54 27.53 16.83
N ALA A 30 -0.27 27.81 17.09
CA ALA A 30 0.79 27.72 16.08
C ALA A 30 0.94 26.33 15.49
N ILE A 31 0.87 25.27 16.31
CA ILE A 31 0.89 23.87 15.86
C ILE A 31 -0.35 23.55 15.01
N MET A 32 -1.54 23.99 15.44
CA MET A 32 -2.78 23.76 14.67
C MET A 32 -2.73 24.48 13.32
N ILE A 33 -2.31 25.75 13.29
CA ILE A 33 -2.17 26.51 12.04
C ILE A 33 -1.14 25.83 11.12
N GLY A 34 0.02 25.44 11.67
CA GLY A 34 1.05 24.72 10.93
C GLY A 34 0.55 23.38 10.36
N ALA A 35 -0.22 22.63 11.13
CA ALA A 35 -0.83 21.38 10.67
C ALA A 35 -1.85 21.61 9.54
N VAL A 36 -2.70 22.63 9.67
CA VAL A 36 -3.67 22.98 8.61
C VAL A 36 -2.95 23.42 7.34
N VAL A 37 -1.96 24.30 7.44
CA VAL A 37 -1.15 24.75 6.30
C VAL A 37 -0.44 23.55 5.64
N LEU A 38 0.12 22.64 6.44
CA LEU A 38 0.77 21.41 5.93
C LEU A 38 -0.24 20.51 5.19
N ILE A 39 -1.43 20.30 5.75
CA ILE A 39 -2.47 19.49 5.10
C ILE A 39 -2.89 20.11 3.76
N ILE A 40 -3.13 21.42 3.73
CA ILE A 40 -3.46 22.15 2.50
C ILE A 40 -2.32 22.01 1.49
N PHE A 41 -1.09 22.22 1.90
CA PHE A 41 0.08 22.07 1.03
C PHE A 41 0.20 20.65 0.46
N LEU A 42 0.07 19.61 1.31
CA LEU A 42 0.10 18.21 0.89
C LEU A 42 -1.04 17.87 -0.07
N TYR A 43 -2.21 18.46 0.12
CA TYR A 43 -3.35 18.29 -0.77
C TYR A 43 -3.05 18.80 -2.19
N PHE A 44 -2.41 19.96 -2.32
CA PHE A 44 -2.02 20.51 -3.62
C PHE A 44 -0.91 19.70 -4.32
N ILE A 45 0.02 19.10 -3.56
CA ILE A 45 1.12 18.31 -4.12
C ILE A 45 0.88 16.81 -4.15
N LYS A 46 -0.36 16.35 -3.88
CA LYS A 46 -0.69 14.92 -3.74
C LYS A 46 -0.23 14.02 -4.90
N LEU A 47 -0.23 14.54 -6.14
CA LEU A 47 0.25 13.80 -7.32
C LEU A 47 1.77 13.57 -7.28
N ILE A 48 2.52 14.57 -6.79
CA ILE A 48 3.99 14.48 -6.67
C ILE A 48 4.36 13.65 -5.44
N LEU A 49 3.47 13.56 -4.45
CA LEU A 49 3.74 12.87 -3.19
C LEU A 49 3.90 11.35 -3.36
N LEU A 50 3.21 10.74 -4.33
CA LEU A 50 3.28 9.30 -4.55
C LEU A 50 4.71 8.79 -4.82
N PRO A 51 5.49 9.35 -5.74
CA PRO A 51 6.89 9.01 -5.94
C PRO A 51 7.74 9.13 -4.67
N PHE A 52 7.54 10.20 -3.87
CA PHE A 52 8.27 10.41 -2.62
C PHE A 52 7.94 9.33 -1.58
N VAL A 53 6.66 8.99 -1.44
CA VAL A 53 6.20 7.96 -0.49
C VAL A 53 6.76 6.60 -0.89
N LEU A 54 6.63 6.21 -2.15
CA LEU A 54 7.13 4.92 -2.63
C LEU A 54 8.65 4.81 -2.49
N ALA A 55 9.39 5.81 -2.96
CA ALA A 55 10.84 5.83 -2.84
C ALA A 55 11.29 5.83 -1.37
N GLY A 56 10.61 6.59 -0.51
CA GLY A 56 10.88 6.64 0.93
C GLY A 56 10.65 5.31 1.62
N ILE A 57 9.54 4.62 1.35
CA ILE A 57 9.23 3.30 1.91
C ILE A 57 10.28 2.27 1.48
N ILE A 58 10.57 2.20 0.16
CA ILE A 58 11.57 1.26 -0.37
C ILE A 58 12.94 1.52 0.24
N ALA A 59 13.39 2.78 0.27
CA ALA A 59 14.67 3.14 0.89
C ALA A 59 14.71 2.82 2.39
N TYR A 60 13.59 3.02 3.09
CA TYR A 60 13.47 2.72 4.52
C TYR A 60 13.59 1.21 4.81
N ILE A 61 12.91 0.37 4.03
CA ILE A 61 13.01 -1.11 4.12
C ILE A 61 14.44 -1.58 3.84
N LEU A 62 15.13 -0.96 2.89
CA LEU A 62 16.47 -1.36 2.45
C LEU A 62 17.59 -0.80 3.34
N THR A 63 17.34 0.22 4.14
CA THR A 63 18.33 0.83 5.04
C THR A 63 19.00 -0.18 6.00
N PRO A 64 18.28 -1.10 6.69
CA PRO A 64 18.92 -2.10 7.54
C PRO A 64 19.83 -3.06 6.77
N VAL A 65 19.45 -3.42 5.53
CA VAL A 65 20.26 -4.28 4.65
C VAL A 65 21.56 -3.58 4.28
N LEU A 66 21.49 -2.30 3.91
CA LEU A 66 22.66 -1.46 3.62
C LEU A 66 23.56 -1.32 4.84
N ASP A 67 22.99 -1.08 6.00
CA ASP A 67 23.76 -0.90 7.25
C ASP A 67 24.42 -2.20 7.70
N TRP A 68 23.75 -3.34 7.51
CA TRP A 68 24.31 -4.65 7.77
C TRP A 68 25.46 -4.98 6.78
N ALA A 69 25.27 -4.72 5.50
CA ALA A 69 26.31 -4.92 4.49
C ALA A 69 27.53 -4.03 4.74
N ALA A 70 27.32 -2.74 5.05
CA ALA A 70 28.39 -1.80 5.35
C ALA A 70 29.20 -2.17 6.60
N LYS A 71 28.59 -2.85 7.58
CA LYS A 71 29.29 -3.35 8.78
C LYS A 71 30.11 -4.62 8.50
N ARG A 72 29.73 -5.41 7.49
CA ARG A 72 30.42 -6.66 7.14
C ARG A 72 31.48 -6.51 6.07
N THR A 73 31.33 -5.52 5.21
CA THR A 73 32.26 -5.22 4.13
C THR A 73 33.00 -3.92 4.48
N ALA A 74 34.25 -3.81 4.14
CA ALA A 74 35.01 -2.56 4.31
C ALA A 74 34.61 -1.47 3.27
N VAL A 75 33.47 -1.65 2.60
CA VAL A 75 32.99 -0.79 1.50
C VAL A 75 32.18 0.39 2.08
N PRO A 76 32.42 1.63 1.61
CA PRO A 76 31.63 2.79 2.01
C PRO A 76 30.14 2.59 1.75
N ARG A 77 29.29 2.97 2.73
CA ARG A 77 27.82 2.84 2.64
C ARG A 77 27.25 3.46 1.37
N ALA A 78 27.80 4.60 0.92
CA ALA A 78 27.34 5.26 -0.31
C ALA A 78 27.54 4.39 -1.54
N LEU A 79 28.69 3.70 -1.64
CA LEU A 79 28.96 2.81 -2.76
C LEU A 79 28.02 1.58 -2.73
N LEU A 80 27.78 1.00 -1.56
CA LEU A 80 26.81 -0.08 -1.39
C LEU A 80 25.38 0.36 -1.76
N ALA A 81 25.01 1.60 -1.41
CA ALA A 81 23.72 2.16 -1.80
C ALA A 81 23.57 2.28 -3.32
N VAL A 82 24.62 2.73 -4.02
CA VAL A 82 24.64 2.81 -5.48
C VAL A 82 24.57 1.41 -6.11
N VAL A 83 25.35 0.45 -5.60
CA VAL A 83 25.31 -0.95 -6.10
C VAL A 83 23.91 -1.56 -5.91
N LEU A 84 23.32 -1.41 -4.71
CA LEU A 84 21.98 -1.90 -4.43
C LEU A 84 20.92 -1.23 -5.32
N PHE A 85 21.04 0.09 -5.52
CA PHE A 85 20.18 0.82 -6.43
C PHE A 85 20.27 0.30 -7.86
N LEU A 86 21.49 0.12 -8.40
CA LEU A 86 21.69 -0.40 -9.74
C LEU A 86 21.18 -1.84 -9.89
N LEU A 87 21.32 -2.66 -8.85
CA LEU A 87 20.78 -4.02 -8.83
C LEU A 87 19.26 -4.00 -8.87
N LEU A 88 18.61 -3.16 -8.05
CA LEU A 88 17.16 -3.00 -8.04
C LEU A 88 16.65 -2.46 -9.38
N LEU A 89 17.29 -1.43 -9.92
CA LEU A 89 16.95 -0.85 -11.20
C LEU A 89 17.09 -1.88 -12.31
N GLY A 90 18.22 -2.59 -12.37
CA GLY A 90 18.46 -3.65 -13.34
C GLY A 90 17.45 -4.78 -13.24
N THR A 91 17.13 -5.24 -12.03
CA THR A 91 16.09 -6.26 -11.81
C THR A 91 14.71 -5.76 -12.24
N THR A 92 14.36 -4.53 -11.92
CA THR A 92 13.06 -3.92 -12.31
C THR A 92 12.96 -3.81 -13.84
N VAL A 93 14.01 -3.31 -14.51
CA VAL A 93 14.05 -3.23 -15.98
C VAL A 93 13.95 -4.63 -16.60
N LEU A 94 14.70 -5.60 -16.07
CA LEU A 94 14.64 -6.98 -16.54
C LEU A 94 13.22 -7.57 -16.42
N LEU A 95 12.58 -7.38 -15.25
CA LEU A 95 11.21 -7.83 -15.04
C LEU A 95 10.22 -7.12 -15.99
N LEU A 96 10.38 -5.81 -16.22
CA LEU A 96 9.54 -5.08 -17.15
C LEU A 96 9.71 -5.55 -18.61
N VAL A 97 10.92 -5.87 -19.02
CA VAL A 97 11.19 -6.38 -20.38
C VAL A 97 10.60 -7.80 -20.56
N PHE A 98 10.80 -8.70 -19.59
CA PHE A 98 10.34 -10.07 -19.72
C PHE A 98 8.85 -10.27 -19.38
N ALA A 99 8.36 -9.61 -18.35
CA ALA A 99 6.96 -9.73 -17.90
C ALA A 99 6.04 -8.66 -18.49
N GLY A 100 6.57 -7.49 -18.83
CA GLY A 100 5.76 -6.33 -19.24
C GLY A 100 4.93 -6.60 -20.50
N GLN A 101 5.50 -7.26 -21.50
CA GLN A 101 4.76 -7.63 -22.72
C GLN A 101 3.62 -8.59 -22.40
N ARG A 102 3.87 -9.60 -21.56
CA ARG A 102 2.83 -10.54 -21.13
C ARG A 102 1.73 -9.82 -20.35
N LEU A 103 2.09 -8.96 -19.42
CA LEU A 103 1.15 -8.16 -18.62
C LEU A 103 0.26 -7.26 -19.49
N LEU A 104 0.83 -6.61 -20.50
CA LEU A 104 0.08 -5.78 -21.44
C LEU A 104 -0.88 -6.60 -22.30
N VAL A 105 -0.44 -7.76 -22.80
CA VAL A 105 -1.28 -8.66 -23.59
C VAL A 105 -2.40 -9.25 -22.73
N GLU A 106 -2.07 -9.76 -21.55
CA GLU A 106 -3.05 -10.32 -20.62
C GLU A 106 -4.05 -9.27 -20.13
N GLY A 107 -3.59 -8.07 -19.76
CA GLY A 107 -4.45 -6.97 -19.32
C GLY A 107 -5.39 -6.50 -20.43
N ARG A 108 -4.91 -6.38 -21.68
CA ARG A 108 -5.76 -6.06 -22.85
C ARG A 108 -6.76 -7.18 -23.13
N GLY A 109 -6.34 -8.44 -23.00
CA GLY A 109 -7.23 -9.60 -23.13
C GLY A 109 -8.38 -9.54 -22.14
N ILE A 110 -8.09 -9.32 -20.86
CA ILE A 110 -9.13 -9.18 -19.82
C ILE A 110 -10.05 -8.00 -20.10
N ALA A 111 -9.51 -6.85 -20.50
CA ALA A 111 -10.31 -5.67 -20.83
C ALA A 111 -11.25 -5.90 -22.03
N ALA A 112 -10.76 -6.58 -23.08
CA ALA A 112 -11.55 -6.94 -24.25
C ALA A 112 -12.64 -7.97 -23.91
N ASP A 113 -12.31 -8.88 -23.01
CA ASP A 113 -13.19 -9.98 -22.60
C ASP A 113 -14.21 -9.60 -21.52
N LEU A 114 -14.04 -8.43 -20.89
CA LEU A 114 -14.89 -8.00 -19.76
C LEU A 114 -16.38 -8.01 -20.13
N GLN A 115 -16.72 -7.65 -21.35
CA GLN A 115 -18.09 -7.70 -21.85
C GLN A 115 -18.64 -9.12 -21.85
N SER A 116 -17.91 -10.06 -22.43
CA SER A 116 -18.32 -11.46 -22.50
C SER A 116 -18.38 -12.11 -21.12
N ILE A 117 -17.48 -11.70 -20.19
CA ILE A 117 -17.47 -12.17 -18.80
C ILE A 117 -18.76 -11.73 -18.09
N ILE A 118 -19.10 -10.45 -18.16
CA ILE A 118 -20.30 -9.91 -17.52
C ILE A 118 -21.56 -10.51 -18.14
N GLU A 119 -21.59 -10.65 -19.46
CA GLU A 119 -22.73 -11.25 -20.18
C GLU A 119 -22.93 -12.72 -19.79
N ASN A 120 -21.88 -13.54 -19.79
CA ASN A 120 -21.95 -14.94 -19.40
C ASN A 120 -22.35 -15.10 -17.92
N PHE A 121 -21.80 -14.27 -17.04
CA PHE A 121 -22.21 -14.26 -15.64
C PHE A 121 -23.69 -13.94 -15.47
N THR A 122 -24.17 -12.92 -16.18
CA THR A 122 -25.58 -12.50 -16.11
C THR A 122 -26.50 -13.59 -16.68
N ARG A 123 -26.10 -14.25 -17.77
CA ARG A 123 -26.84 -15.40 -18.34
C ARG A 123 -26.90 -16.58 -17.38
N GLN A 124 -25.78 -16.90 -16.70
CA GLN A 124 -25.75 -18.00 -15.73
C GLN A 124 -26.53 -17.70 -14.45
N ALA A 125 -26.52 -16.43 -14.00
CA ALA A 125 -27.23 -16.02 -12.77
C ALA A 125 -28.73 -15.84 -12.96
N ILE A 126 -29.17 -15.34 -14.13
CA ILE A 126 -30.53 -14.89 -14.38
C ILE A 126 -31.23 -15.78 -15.43
N GLY A 127 -30.46 -16.51 -16.24
CA GLY A 127 -30.95 -17.31 -17.38
C GLY A 127 -31.08 -16.49 -18.68
N ASP A 128 -31.40 -17.17 -19.79
CA ASP A 128 -31.54 -16.52 -21.10
C ASP A 128 -32.91 -15.80 -21.30
N ARG A 129 -33.78 -15.87 -20.30
CA ARG A 129 -35.12 -15.25 -20.41
C ARG A 129 -35.05 -13.80 -19.92
N PRO A 130 -35.58 -12.83 -20.73
CA PRO A 130 -35.64 -11.45 -20.27
C PRO A 130 -36.55 -11.35 -19.03
N ILE A 131 -36.08 -10.70 -17.99
CA ILE A 131 -36.83 -10.47 -16.77
C ILE A 131 -37.57 -9.15 -16.88
N ALA A 132 -38.87 -9.16 -16.60
CA ALA A 132 -39.65 -7.95 -16.50
C ALA A 132 -39.38 -7.28 -15.15
N MET A 133 -38.64 -6.18 -15.14
CA MET A 133 -38.40 -5.34 -13.96
C MET A 133 -38.88 -3.92 -14.23
N PHE A 134 -39.72 -3.38 -13.34
CA PHE A 134 -40.24 -2.00 -13.41
C PHE A 134 -40.85 -1.58 -14.76
N GLY A 135 -41.56 -2.52 -15.46
CA GLY A 135 -42.24 -2.20 -16.70
C GLY A 135 -41.39 -2.26 -17.97
N SER A 136 -40.13 -2.63 -17.86
CA SER A 136 -39.25 -2.92 -19.00
C SER A 136 -38.74 -4.36 -18.96
N THR A 137 -38.56 -4.97 -20.14
CA THR A 137 -37.89 -6.27 -20.26
C THR A 137 -36.39 -6.04 -20.34
N VAL A 138 -35.67 -6.52 -19.35
CA VAL A 138 -34.20 -6.39 -19.27
C VAL A 138 -33.57 -7.74 -19.56
N SER A 139 -32.72 -7.80 -20.58
CA SER A 139 -31.94 -8.99 -20.93
C SER A 139 -30.60 -9.01 -20.22
N ALA A 140 -29.96 -10.20 -20.15
CA ALA A 140 -28.58 -10.33 -19.65
C ALA A 140 -27.60 -9.42 -20.41
N HIS A 141 -27.84 -9.22 -21.71
CA HIS A 141 -27.06 -8.34 -22.57
C HIS A 141 -27.22 -6.86 -22.17
N ASP A 142 -28.46 -6.42 -21.88
CA ASP A 142 -28.71 -5.03 -21.47
C ASP A 142 -28.06 -4.70 -20.12
N ILE A 143 -28.08 -5.67 -19.19
CA ILE A 143 -27.42 -5.52 -17.90
C ILE A 143 -25.88 -5.44 -18.10
N ALA A 144 -25.32 -6.33 -18.92
CA ALA A 144 -23.90 -6.33 -19.24
C ALA A 144 -23.46 -5.03 -19.92
N GLN A 145 -24.22 -4.57 -20.91
CA GLN A 145 -23.95 -3.29 -21.58
C GLN A 145 -24.12 -2.10 -20.62
N GLY A 146 -25.14 -2.09 -19.80
CA GLY A 146 -25.33 -1.04 -18.79
C GLY A 146 -24.20 -0.98 -17.77
N ALA A 147 -23.71 -2.14 -17.31
CA ALA A 147 -22.54 -2.21 -16.41
C ALA A 147 -21.26 -1.75 -17.11
N LEU A 148 -21.05 -2.17 -18.36
CA LEU A 148 -19.90 -1.73 -19.17
C LEU A 148 -19.93 -0.25 -19.49
N ASN A 149 -21.08 0.29 -19.85
CA ASN A 149 -21.23 1.71 -20.12
C ASN A 149 -20.95 2.52 -18.86
N ARG A 150 -21.43 2.10 -17.69
CA ARG A 150 -21.09 2.74 -16.41
C ARG A 150 -19.61 2.62 -16.06
N LEU A 151 -18.99 1.47 -16.33
CA LEU A 151 -17.54 1.30 -16.16
C LEU A 151 -16.76 2.15 -17.17
N ARG A 152 -17.23 2.24 -18.41
CA ARG A 152 -16.66 3.12 -19.43
C ARG A 152 -16.88 4.59 -19.10
N ASP A 153 -18.07 4.97 -18.62
CA ASP A 153 -18.37 6.34 -18.18
C ASP A 153 -17.52 6.72 -16.95
N TRP A 154 -17.33 5.79 -16.01
CA TRP A 154 -16.46 5.97 -14.88
C TRP A 154 -14.97 6.03 -15.28
N ALA A 155 -14.55 5.18 -16.24
CA ALA A 155 -13.20 5.16 -16.79
C ALA A 155 -12.99 6.17 -17.93
N GLY A 156 -14.06 6.62 -18.59
CA GLY A 156 -14.05 7.24 -19.91
C GLY A 156 -14.75 8.60 -20.01
N GLN A 157 -14.95 9.34 -18.91
CA GLN A 157 -15.35 10.76 -19.02
C GLN A 157 -14.25 11.65 -19.64
N THR A 158 -13.37 11.06 -20.42
CA THR A 158 -12.19 11.76 -20.87
C THR A 158 -11.77 11.33 -22.27
N ASP A 159 -11.50 12.31 -23.09
CA ASP A 159 -10.97 12.25 -24.46
C ASP A 159 -9.84 11.21 -24.56
N GLN A 160 -10.14 10.01 -25.10
CA GLN A 160 -9.33 8.80 -24.88
C GLN A 160 -7.91 8.88 -25.43
N LEU A 161 -7.63 9.69 -26.46
CA LEU A 161 -6.29 9.83 -27.04
C LEU A 161 -5.42 10.85 -26.28
N GLY A 162 -5.98 11.97 -25.87
CA GLY A 162 -5.26 12.99 -25.10
C GLY A 162 -4.85 12.48 -23.72
N MET A 163 -5.73 11.74 -23.05
CA MET A 163 -5.47 11.21 -21.72
C MET A 163 -4.53 10.02 -21.69
N LEU A 164 -4.60 9.10 -22.64
CA LEU A 164 -3.61 8.02 -22.72
C LEU A 164 -2.19 8.59 -22.81
N THR A 165 -2.02 9.70 -23.52
CA THR A 165 -0.73 10.41 -23.63
C THR A 165 -0.37 11.11 -22.32
N GLU A 166 -1.33 11.79 -21.70
CA GLU A 166 -1.11 12.52 -20.44
C GLU A 166 -0.85 11.57 -19.25
N TYR A 167 -1.65 10.51 -19.09
CA TYR A 167 -1.41 9.50 -18.06
C TYR A 167 -0.13 8.71 -18.29
N SER A 168 0.21 8.39 -19.54
CA SER A 168 1.47 7.72 -19.86
C SER A 168 2.66 8.63 -19.53
N LEU A 169 2.58 9.91 -19.85
CA LEU A 169 3.64 10.87 -19.52
C LEU A 169 3.74 11.09 -18.01
N ALA A 170 2.61 11.25 -17.30
CA ALA A 170 2.57 11.38 -15.86
C ALA A 170 3.12 10.12 -15.17
N PHE A 171 2.79 8.92 -15.66
CA PHE A 171 3.33 7.65 -15.17
C PHE A 171 4.84 7.54 -15.40
N LEU A 172 5.33 7.89 -16.61
CA LEU A 172 6.76 7.89 -16.91
C LEU A 172 7.52 8.88 -16.02
N MET A 173 7.01 10.12 -15.90
CA MET A 173 7.60 11.15 -15.05
C MET A 173 7.58 10.74 -13.57
N GLY A 174 6.47 10.19 -13.09
CA GLY A 174 6.35 9.68 -11.72
C GLY A 174 7.29 8.51 -11.45
N SER A 175 7.42 7.57 -12.38
CA SER A 175 8.35 6.44 -12.30
C SER A 175 9.80 6.91 -12.30
N PHE A 176 10.16 7.82 -13.21
CA PHE A 176 11.48 8.43 -13.25
C PHE A 176 11.81 9.14 -11.95
N LEU A 177 10.88 9.96 -11.44
CA LEU A 177 11.05 10.67 -10.18
C LEU A 177 11.22 9.68 -9.01
N THR A 178 10.44 8.60 -8.97
CA THR A 178 10.57 7.55 -7.94
C THR A 178 11.97 6.93 -7.95
N VAL A 179 12.51 6.63 -9.14
CA VAL A 179 13.84 6.05 -9.30
C VAL A 179 14.93 7.02 -8.81
N VAL A 180 14.84 8.30 -9.20
CA VAL A 180 15.79 9.34 -8.78
C VAL A 180 15.74 9.55 -7.26
N LEU A 181 14.52 9.65 -6.71
CA LEU A 181 14.32 9.81 -5.26
C LEU A 181 14.81 8.59 -4.48
N LEU A 182 14.59 7.38 -5.00
CA LEU A 182 15.09 6.17 -4.38
C LEU A 182 16.61 6.17 -4.28
N ALA A 183 17.31 6.51 -5.38
CA ALA A 183 18.76 6.66 -5.37
C ALA A 183 19.22 7.69 -4.31
N TYR A 184 18.57 8.86 -4.28
CA TYR A 184 18.87 9.91 -3.33
C TYR A 184 18.63 9.47 -1.87
N PHE A 185 17.51 8.83 -1.57
CA PHE A 185 17.20 8.38 -0.21
C PHE A 185 18.09 7.23 0.26
N LEU A 186 18.52 6.32 -0.62
CA LEU A 186 19.46 5.27 -0.27
C LEU A 186 20.84 5.84 0.11
N VAL A 187 21.31 6.85 -0.63
CA VAL A 187 22.61 7.49 -0.36
C VAL A 187 22.51 8.46 0.82
N SER A 188 21.54 9.37 0.79
CA SER A 188 21.47 10.55 1.66
C SER A 188 20.34 10.50 2.69
N GLY A 189 19.59 9.39 2.82
CA GLY A 189 18.41 9.29 3.68
C GLY A 189 18.66 9.66 5.15
N ARG A 190 19.84 9.33 5.68
CA ARG A 190 20.24 9.75 7.04
C ARG A 190 20.40 11.27 7.19
N GLN A 191 20.80 11.97 6.12
CA GLN A 191 20.91 13.43 6.13
C GLN A 191 19.54 14.06 6.07
N VAL A 192 18.64 13.52 5.23
CA VAL A 192 17.23 13.94 5.14
C VAL A 192 16.54 13.78 6.50
N ALA A 193 16.67 12.61 7.14
CA ALA A 193 16.11 12.37 8.46
C ALA A 193 16.63 13.35 9.52
N ARG A 194 17.94 13.66 9.50
CA ARG A 194 18.52 14.68 10.39
C ARG A 194 17.99 16.06 10.10
N GLY A 195 17.81 16.43 8.82
CA GLY A 195 17.23 17.71 8.42
C GLY A 195 15.78 17.87 8.92
N ILE A 196 14.95 16.83 8.79
CA ILE A 196 13.58 16.81 9.30
C ILE A 196 13.59 16.96 10.84
N PHE A 197 14.47 16.22 11.53
CA PHE A 197 14.60 16.31 12.99
C PHE A 197 15.06 17.69 13.46
N TRP A 198 15.84 18.42 12.66
CA TRP A 198 16.29 19.77 12.97
C TRP A 198 15.15 20.79 13.02
N ILE A 199 14.06 20.57 12.25
CA ILE A 199 12.86 21.43 12.26
C ILE A 199 12.17 21.39 13.62
N VAL A 200 12.35 20.29 14.39
CA VAL A 200 11.75 20.15 15.71
C VAL A 200 12.41 21.13 16.70
N PRO A 201 11.62 21.96 17.44
CA PRO A 201 12.15 22.86 18.46
C PRO A 201 13.04 22.11 19.47
N PRO A 202 14.19 22.69 19.89
CA PRO A 202 15.18 22.01 20.73
C PRO A 202 14.61 21.39 22.00
N HIS A 203 13.67 22.05 22.67
CA HIS A 203 13.04 21.58 23.91
C HIS A 203 12.16 20.35 23.71
N ARG A 204 11.64 20.10 22.48
CA ARG A 204 10.78 18.95 22.14
C ARG A 204 11.54 17.78 21.49
N ARG A 205 12.80 17.98 21.10
CA ARG A 205 13.63 16.92 20.48
C ARG A 205 13.70 15.65 21.31
N PRO A 206 13.85 15.69 22.66
CA PRO A 206 13.88 14.47 23.46
C PRO A 206 12.59 13.66 23.41
N LEU A 207 11.42 14.34 23.34
CA LEU A 207 10.13 13.70 23.21
C LEU A 207 9.98 13.03 21.84
N VAL A 208 10.28 13.76 20.77
CA VAL A 208 10.21 13.24 19.40
C VAL A 208 11.19 12.07 19.20
N ALA A 209 12.41 12.16 19.73
CA ALA A 209 13.37 11.06 19.70
C ALA A 209 12.83 9.80 20.40
N ARG A 210 12.14 9.95 21.54
CA ARG A 210 11.53 8.84 22.28
C ARG A 210 10.36 8.22 21.49
N ILE A 211 9.51 9.03 20.87
CA ILE A 211 8.44 8.55 19.99
C ILE A 211 9.07 7.76 18.83
N TRP A 212 10.09 8.32 18.19
CA TRP A 212 10.76 7.67 17.06
C TRP A 212 11.40 6.33 17.44
N THR A 213 12.12 6.23 18.54
CA THR A 213 12.75 4.98 18.99
C THR A 213 11.76 3.86 19.28
N ARG A 214 10.51 4.20 19.66
CA ARG A 214 9.42 3.23 19.83
C ARG A 214 8.76 2.87 18.51
N LEU A 215 8.63 3.83 17.61
CA LEU A 215 7.91 3.73 16.36
C LEU A 215 8.71 3.00 15.27
N ASP A 216 10.01 3.34 15.14
CA ASP A 216 10.89 2.83 14.09
C ASP A 216 10.88 1.31 13.93
N PRO A 217 11.06 0.47 14.98
CA PRO A 217 11.03 -0.98 14.83
C PRO A 217 9.63 -1.52 14.46
N VAL A 218 8.55 -0.81 14.83
CA VAL A 218 7.17 -1.19 14.51
C VAL A 218 6.87 -0.89 13.05
N LEU A 219 7.25 0.30 12.58
CA LEU A 219 7.10 0.71 11.17
C LEU A 219 7.92 -0.18 10.23
N LEU A 220 9.18 -0.45 10.58
CA LEU A 220 10.04 -1.30 9.78
C LEU A 220 9.43 -2.71 9.64
N ARG A 221 8.99 -3.30 10.75
CA ARG A 221 8.32 -4.61 10.74
C ARG A 221 7.03 -4.57 9.92
N TYR A 222 6.25 -3.51 10.02
CA TYR A 222 5.03 -3.33 9.23
C TYR A 222 5.34 -3.33 7.73
N PHE A 223 6.28 -2.51 7.27
CA PHE A 223 6.59 -2.43 5.84
C PHE A 223 7.19 -3.72 5.28
N ILE A 224 8.11 -4.35 6.04
CA ILE A 224 8.65 -5.67 5.65
C ILE A 224 7.52 -6.71 5.63
N GLY A 225 6.60 -6.63 6.59
CA GLY A 225 5.43 -7.49 6.67
C GLY A 225 4.51 -7.36 5.48
N VAL A 226 4.17 -6.13 5.11
CA VAL A 226 3.35 -5.88 3.90
C VAL A 226 4.03 -6.40 2.65
N LEU A 227 5.34 -6.15 2.49
CA LEU A 227 6.09 -6.68 1.35
C LEU A 227 6.06 -8.21 1.30
N ALA A 228 6.23 -8.88 2.44
CA ALA A 228 6.16 -10.33 2.52
C ALA A 228 4.76 -10.87 2.17
N VAL A 229 3.69 -10.19 2.65
CA VAL A 229 2.31 -10.53 2.27
C VAL A 229 2.08 -10.35 0.78
N VAL A 230 2.54 -9.26 0.17
CA VAL A 230 2.45 -9.00 -1.28
C VAL A 230 3.13 -10.11 -2.07
N VAL A 231 4.36 -10.47 -1.71
CA VAL A 231 5.11 -11.55 -2.37
C VAL A 231 4.40 -12.89 -2.20
N TYR A 232 3.98 -13.22 -0.97
CA TYR A 232 3.24 -14.45 -0.72
C TYR A 232 1.94 -14.52 -1.49
N ALA A 233 1.12 -13.46 -1.46
CA ALA A 233 -0.16 -13.40 -2.15
C ALA A 233 0.03 -13.54 -3.68
N THR A 234 1.06 -12.90 -4.25
CA THR A 234 1.39 -13.03 -5.67
C THR A 234 1.74 -14.48 -6.03
N ILE A 235 2.63 -15.13 -5.26
CA ILE A 235 3.06 -16.52 -5.53
C ILE A 235 1.88 -17.47 -5.33
N ALA A 236 1.17 -17.37 -4.21
CA ALA A 236 0.03 -18.23 -3.91
C ALA A 236 -1.11 -18.04 -4.91
N ALA A 237 -1.38 -16.81 -5.35
CA ALA A 237 -2.36 -16.54 -6.39
C ALA A 237 -1.93 -17.13 -7.75
N TYR A 238 -0.65 -17.03 -8.12
CA TYR A 238 -0.17 -17.65 -9.34
C TYR A 238 -0.29 -19.18 -9.32
N ILE A 239 0.08 -19.80 -8.21
CA ILE A 239 -0.06 -21.26 -8.04
C ILE A 239 -1.54 -21.65 -8.08
N GLY A 240 -2.41 -20.96 -7.35
CA GLY A 240 -3.84 -21.28 -7.31
C GLY A 240 -4.54 -21.05 -8.64
N LEU A 241 -4.44 -19.85 -9.19
CA LEU A 241 -5.13 -19.49 -10.43
C LEU A 241 -4.51 -20.15 -11.67
N GLY A 242 -3.18 -20.16 -11.76
CA GLY A 242 -2.48 -20.62 -12.97
C GLY A 242 -2.22 -22.11 -12.97
N VAL A 243 -1.65 -22.67 -11.88
CA VAL A 243 -1.21 -24.08 -11.87
C VAL A 243 -2.37 -25.01 -11.49
N ILE A 244 -3.18 -24.66 -10.47
CA ILE A 244 -4.25 -25.54 -9.98
C ILE A 244 -5.53 -25.37 -10.82
N LEU A 245 -5.98 -24.13 -11.01
CA LEU A 245 -7.24 -23.86 -11.69
C LEU A 245 -7.08 -23.69 -13.23
N GLY A 246 -5.86 -23.56 -13.73
CA GLY A 246 -5.59 -23.39 -15.18
C GLY A 246 -6.23 -22.14 -15.80
N ILE A 247 -6.43 -21.08 -15.00
CA ILE A 247 -7.10 -19.86 -15.45
C ILE A 247 -6.18 -19.07 -16.37
N ASN A 248 -6.73 -18.62 -17.50
CA ASN A 248 -6.04 -17.72 -18.41
C ASN A 248 -5.71 -16.40 -17.70
N HIS A 249 -4.60 -15.76 -18.10
CA HIS A 249 -4.14 -14.50 -17.53
C HIS A 249 -3.74 -14.58 -16.03
N ALA A 250 -3.37 -15.78 -15.54
CA ALA A 250 -3.03 -16.02 -14.15
C ALA A 250 -1.86 -15.17 -13.66
N VAL A 251 -0.87 -14.87 -14.51
CA VAL A 251 0.28 -14.01 -14.15
C VAL A 251 -0.19 -12.60 -13.82
N PHE A 252 -1.03 -12.03 -14.69
CA PHE A 252 -1.60 -10.69 -14.46
C PHE A 252 -2.45 -10.66 -13.19
N LEU A 253 -3.37 -11.62 -13.02
CA LEU A 253 -4.25 -11.71 -11.86
C LEU A 253 -3.47 -11.91 -10.56
N ALA A 254 -2.42 -12.71 -10.57
CA ALA A 254 -1.58 -12.95 -9.41
C ALA A 254 -0.80 -11.69 -8.98
N LEU A 255 -0.18 -10.99 -9.94
CA LEU A 255 0.49 -9.73 -9.67
C LEU A 255 -0.48 -8.66 -9.17
N LEU A 256 -1.66 -8.58 -9.79
CA LEU A 256 -2.71 -7.68 -9.36
C LEU A 256 -3.18 -7.99 -7.93
N THR A 257 -3.39 -9.28 -7.61
CA THR A 257 -3.75 -9.74 -6.26
C THR A 257 -2.70 -9.29 -5.25
N GLY A 258 -1.42 -9.54 -5.52
CA GLY A 258 -0.34 -9.13 -4.62
C GLY A 258 -0.27 -7.61 -4.43
N ILE A 259 -0.33 -6.82 -5.51
CA ILE A 259 -0.28 -5.36 -5.43
C ILE A 259 -1.49 -4.80 -4.67
N LEU A 260 -2.68 -5.34 -4.91
CA LEU A 260 -3.89 -4.91 -4.22
C LEU A 260 -3.86 -5.22 -2.72
N GLU A 261 -3.11 -6.24 -2.25
CA GLU A 261 -2.92 -6.52 -0.82
C GLU A 261 -2.31 -5.34 -0.03
N ILE A 262 -1.66 -4.37 -0.70
CA ILE A 262 -1.17 -3.15 -0.05
C ILE A 262 -2.32 -2.35 0.57
N VAL A 263 -3.53 -2.46 0.00
CA VAL A 263 -4.73 -1.71 0.43
C VAL A 263 -5.62 -2.63 1.26
N PRO A 264 -5.65 -2.50 2.60
CA PRO A 264 -6.44 -3.40 3.45
C PRO A 264 -7.92 -3.41 3.07
N VAL A 265 -8.55 -4.58 3.11
CA VAL A 265 -9.98 -4.84 2.87
C VAL A 265 -10.40 -4.65 1.41
N ILE A 266 -10.20 -3.46 0.84
CA ILE A 266 -10.64 -3.15 -0.54
C ILE A 266 -9.80 -3.94 -1.55
N GLY A 267 -8.50 -4.00 -1.34
CA GLY A 267 -7.58 -4.68 -2.25
C GLY A 267 -7.88 -6.16 -2.43
N PRO A 268 -7.87 -6.96 -1.37
CA PRO A 268 -8.20 -8.38 -1.44
C PRO A 268 -9.58 -8.66 -2.02
N THR A 269 -10.59 -7.86 -1.64
CA THR A 269 -11.96 -7.99 -2.15
C THR A 269 -12.01 -7.72 -3.65
N SER A 270 -11.38 -6.65 -4.10
CA SER A 270 -11.31 -6.31 -5.54
C SER A 270 -10.55 -7.38 -6.34
N ALA A 271 -9.44 -7.89 -5.81
CA ALA A 271 -8.68 -8.97 -6.43
C ALA A 271 -9.51 -10.25 -6.56
N ALA A 272 -10.22 -10.64 -5.49
CA ALA A 272 -11.07 -11.82 -5.49
C ALA A 272 -12.23 -11.68 -6.49
N ILE A 273 -12.87 -10.51 -6.57
CA ILE A 273 -13.94 -10.25 -7.53
C ILE A 273 -13.41 -10.36 -8.97
N LEU A 274 -12.29 -9.69 -9.28
CA LEU A 274 -11.72 -9.71 -10.63
C LEU A 274 -11.27 -11.11 -11.06
N ALA A 275 -10.55 -11.83 -10.19
CA ALA A 275 -10.14 -13.20 -10.46
C ALA A 275 -11.33 -14.14 -10.57
N GLY A 276 -12.39 -13.93 -9.76
CA GLY A 276 -13.65 -14.67 -9.83
C GLY A 276 -14.37 -14.47 -11.16
N LEU A 277 -14.50 -13.24 -11.63
CA LEU A 277 -15.11 -12.92 -12.92
C LEU A 277 -14.37 -13.61 -14.08
N VAL A 278 -13.03 -13.58 -14.07
CA VAL A 278 -12.21 -14.25 -15.10
C VAL A 278 -12.35 -15.77 -14.99
N SER A 279 -12.40 -16.33 -13.77
CA SER A 279 -12.61 -17.75 -13.52
C SER A 279 -13.96 -18.23 -14.06
N LEU A 280 -15.03 -17.46 -13.88
CA LEU A 280 -16.37 -17.77 -14.38
C LEU A 280 -16.43 -17.87 -15.91
N ARG A 281 -15.56 -17.17 -16.63
CA ARG A 281 -15.48 -17.29 -18.10
C ARG A 281 -15.01 -18.67 -18.55
N THR A 282 -14.07 -19.26 -17.82
CA THR A 282 -13.50 -20.59 -18.13
C THR A 282 -14.29 -21.72 -17.48
N ALA A 283 -15.25 -21.39 -16.61
CA ALA A 283 -16.05 -22.37 -15.91
C ALA A 283 -16.99 -23.10 -16.88
N THR A 284 -16.83 -24.41 -16.98
CA THR A 284 -17.68 -25.30 -17.76
C THR A 284 -18.84 -25.89 -16.95
N GLY A 285 -18.84 -25.66 -15.63
CA GLY A 285 -19.87 -26.14 -14.72
C GLY A 285 -19.75 -25.56 -13.31
N ILE A 286 -20.72 -25.91 -12.46
CA ILE A 286 -20.82 -25.43 -11.08
C ILE A 286 -19.61 -25.83 -10.23
N ILE A 287 -18.93 -26.92 -10.57
CA ILE A 287 -17.73 -27.42 -9.88
C ILE A 287 -16.61 -26.38 -9.94
N ASN A 288 -16.36 -25.79 -11.10
CA ASN A 288 -15.31 -24.77 -11.26
C ASN A 288 -15.58 -23.52 -10.39
N ILE A 289 -16.83 -23.18 -10.14
CA ILE A 289 -17.21 -22.09 -9.24
C ILE A 289 -16.83 -22.44 -7.80
N PHE A 290 -17.13 -23.67 -7.37
CA PHE A 290 -16.75 -24.15 -6.03
C PHE A 290 -15.22 -24.24 -5.87
N GLU A 291 -14.49 -24.71 -6.88
CA GLU A 291 -13.03 -24.75 -6.88
C GLU A 291 -12.43 -23.37 -6.71
N TYR A 292 -12.93 -22.37 -7.45
CA TYR A 292 -12.50 -20.98 -7.29
C TYR A 292 -12.84 -20.44 -5.89
N ALA A 293 -14.08 -20.65 -5.43
CA ALA A 293 -14.50 -20.19 -4.11
C ALA A 293 -13.65 -20.82 -2.97
N ALA A 294 -13.35 -22.10 -3.07
CA ALA A 294 -12.47 -22.81 -2.15
C ALA A 294 -11.06 -22.21 -2.17
N TYR A 295 -10.49 -22.02 -3.37
CA TYR A 295 -9.19 -21.38 -3.54
C TYR A 295 -9.17 -19.98 -2.92
N ALA A 296 -10.12 -19.11 -3.27
CA ALA A 296 -10.16 -17.73 -2.78
C ALA A 296 -10.28 -17.66 -1.24
N THR A 297 -11.10 -18.56 -0.69
CA THR A 297 -11.25 -18.70 0.77
C THR A 297 -9.95 -19.18 1.42
N LEU A 298 -9.31 -20.22 0.88
CA LEU A 298 -8.04 -20.75 1.40
C LEU A 298 -6.92 -19.70 1.32
N LEU A 299 -6.81 -18.98 0.21
CA LEU A 299 -5.85 -17.90 0.05
C LEU A 299 -6.08 -16.83 1.13
N ARG A 300 -7.34 -16.39 1.31
CA ARG A 300 -7.68 -15.38 2.30
C ARG A 300 -7.38 -15.86 3.73
N LEU A 301 -7.82 -17.06 4.09
CA LEU A 301 -7.53 -17.63 5.39
C LEU A 301 -6.03 -17.79 5.65
N SER A 302 -5.26 -18.20 4.64
CA SER A 302 -3.80 -18.33 4.77
C SER A 302 -3.13 -16.99 5.05
N ILE A 303 -3.57 -15.92 4.39
CA ILE A 303 -3.05 -14.57 4.62
C ILE A 303 -3.47 -14.06 6.00
N ASP A 304 -4.76 -14.14 6.35
CA ASP A 304 -5.29 -13.51 7.56
C ASP A 304 -4.93 -14.28 8.84
N GLN A 305 -4.89 -15.62 8.78
CA GLN A 305 -4.71 -16.46 9.98
C GLN A 305 -3.28 -16.96 10.16
N ILE A 306 -2.48 -17.03 9.08
CA ILE A 306 -1.13 -17.60 9.14
C ILE A 306 -0.09 -16.52 8.85
N ILE A 307 -0.07 -15.98 7.63
CA ILE A 307 1.00 -15.09 7.18
C ILE A 307 0.95 -13.73 7.89
N GLY A 308 -0.24 -13.12 7.99
CA GLY A 308 -0.43 -11.84 8.67
C GLY A 308 0.09 -11.84 10.10
N PRO A 309 -0.36 -12.76 11.00
CA PRO A 309 0.13 -12.84 12.36
C PRO A 309 1.65 -13.10 12.46
N ILE A 310 2.20 -13.94 11.60
CA ILE A 310 3.65 -14.25 11.59
C ILE A 310 4.46 -13.01 11.21
N VAL A 311 4.07 -12.30 10.17
CA VAL A 311 4.89 -11.27 9.54
C VAL A 311 4.64 -9.89 10.15
N LEU A 312 3.37 -9.52 10.34
CA LEU A 312 3.00 -8.23 10.92
C LEU A 312 3.10 -8.25 12.46
N GLY A 313 2.89 -9.39 13.10
CA GLY A 313 3.02 -9.56 14.55
C GLY A 313 2.29 -8.46 15.33
N ARG A 314 2.99 -7.87 16.33
CA ARG A 314 2.42 -6.81 17.18
C ARG A 314 2.18 -5.47 16.44
N ALA A 315 2.65 -5.28 15.24
CA ALA A 315 2.34 -4.10 14.43
C ALA A 315 0.83 -4.05 14.07
N ALA A 316 0.16 -5.21 14.07
CA ALA A 316 -1.28 -5.31 13.79
C ALA A 316 -2.20 -4.87 14.95
N HIS A 317 -1.68 -4.56 16.14
CA HIS A 317 -2.49 -4.19 17.31
C HIS A 317 -2.96 -2.72 17.28
N VAL A 318 -3.43 -2.26 16.14
CA VAL A 318 -4.13 -0.97 16.00
C VAL A 318 -5.63 -1.27 15.91
N HIS A 319 -6.45 -0.49 16.61
CA HIS A 319 -7.90 -0.70 16.57
C HIS A 319 -8.40 -0.56 15.12
N PRO A 320 -9.18 -1.53 14.59
CA PRO A 320 -9.62 -1.53 13.19
C PRO A 320 -10.30 -0.23 12.76
N VAL A 321 -11.10 0.38 13.65
CA VAL A 321 -11.77 1.66 13.38
C VAL A 321 -10.78 2.78 13.08
N LEU A 322 -9.63 2.83 13.79
CA LEU A 322 -8.60 3.84 13.52
C LEU A 322 -7.95 3.62 12.15
N ILE A 323 -7.71 2.38 11.75
CA ILE A 323 -7.18 2.05 10.43
C ILE A 323 -8.16 2.47 9.35
N ILE A 324 -9.45 2.13 9.48
CA ILE A 324 -10.49 2.52 8.52
C ILE A 324 -10.61 4.05 8.44
N PHE A 325 -10.60 4.73 9.59
CA PHE A 325 -10.63 6.19 9.62
C PHE A 325 -9.43 6.81 8.89
N CYS A 326 -8.20 6.36 9.20
CA CYS A 326 -6.99 6.84 8.53
C CYS A 326 -6.99 6.52 7.04
N PHE A 327 -7.56 5.37 6.66
CA PHE A 327 -7.71 4.95 5.27
C PHE A 327 -8.66 5.88 4.50
N LEU A 328 -9.87 6.12 5.03
CA LEU A 328 -10.85 7.00 4.39
C LEU A 328 -10.37 8.45 4.36
N ALA A 329 -9.89 8.97 5.50
CA ALA A 329 -9.37 10.33 5.60
C ALA A 329 -8.14 10.52 4.70
N GLY A 330 -7.20 9.57 4.72
CA GLY A 330 -6.00 9.59 3.88
C GLY A 330 -6.36 9.54 2.39
N GLY A 331 -7.30 8.67 2.01
CA GLY A 331 -7.78 8.54 0.64
C GLY A 331 -8.42 9.82 0.11
N VAL A 332 -9.25 10.48 0.91
CA VAL A 332 -9.90 11.75 0.54
C VAL A 332 -8.88 12.89 0.44
N VAL A 333 -7.97 13.01 1.40
CA VAL A 333 -7.02 14.14 1.47
C VAL A 333 -5.88 13.98 0.48
N LEU A 334 -5.24 12.81 0.43
CA LEU A 334 -3.99 12.57 -0.31
C LEU A 334 -4.16 11.58 -1.48
N GLY A 335 -5.34 10.97 -1.66
CA GLY A 335 -5.54 9.93 -2.67
C GLY A 335 -4.73 8.66 -2.37
N ILE A 336 -4.13 8.04 -3.41
CA ILE A 336 -3.36 6.79 -3.29
C ILE A 336 -2.22 6.86 -2.26
N PRO A 337 -1.39 7.92 -2.20
CA PRO A 337 -0.40 8.07 -1.14
C PRO A 337 -0.99 8.01 0.27
N GLY A 338 -2.14 8.64 0.48
CA GLY A 338 -2.84 8.64 1.78
C GLY A 338 -3.34 7.26 2.17
N VAL A 339 -3.84 6.49 1.20
CA VAL A 339 -4.25 5.09 1.39
C VAL A 339 -3.06 4.22 1.81
N ILE A 340 -1.92 4.34 1.13
CA ILE A 340 -0.69 3.58 1.45
C ILE A 340 -0.16 3.94 2.85
N LEU A 341 -0.25 5.23 3.22
CA LEU A 341 0.22 5.74 4.51
C LEU A 341 -0.79 5.57 5.65
N ALA A 342 -2.01 5.09 5.41
CA ALA A 342 -3.06 5.02 6.41
C ALA A 342 -2.63 4.26 7.68
N VAL A 343 -2.08 3.05 7.52
CA VAL A 343 -1.61 2.25 8.67
C VAL A 343 -0.37 2.86 9.33
N PRO A 344 0.68 3.29 8.61
CA PRO A 344 1.77 4.06 9.19
C PRO A 344 1.31 5.27 10.01
N VAL A 345 0.36 6.07 9.49
CA VAL A 345 -0.20 7.23 10.22
C VAL A 345 -0.92 6.78 11.48
N ALA A 346 -1.75 5.72 11.41
CA ALA A 346 -2.42 5.17 12.58
C ALA A 346 -1.42 4.70 13.66
N LEU A 347 -0.30 4.08 13.26
CA LEU A 347 0.78 3.68 14.15
C LEU A 347 1.48 4.88 14.79
N VAL A 348 1.72 5.95 14.02
CA VAL A 348 2.29 7.21 14.54
C VAL A 348 1.38 7.81 15.59
N VAL A 349 0.08 7.94 15.29
CA VAL A 349 -0.92 8.49 16.22
C VAL A 349 -0.96 7.66 17.51
N LYS A 350 -1.08 6.32 17.40
CA LYS A 350 -1.09 5.42 18.56
C LYS A 350 0.19 5.56 19.40
N SER A 351 1.36 5.52 18.78
CA SER A 351 2.64 5.59 19.48
C SER A 351 2.84 6.95 20.17
N THR A 352 2.39 8.03 19.54
CA THR A 352 2.43 9.37 20.11
C THR A 352 1.54 9.47 21.34
N LEU A 353 0.28 9.03 21.24
CA LEU A 353 -0.66 9.03 22.36
C LEU A 353 -0.14 8.18 23.53
N ALA A 354 0.35 6.96 23.26
CA ALA A 354 0.94 6.10 24.28
C ALA A 354 2.19 6.70 24.94
N THR A 355 2.96 7.52 24.21
CA THR A 355 4.15 8.16 24.76
C THR A 355 3.81 9.40 25.61
N VAL A 356 2.76 10.13 25.21
CA VAL A 356 2.33 11.38 25.90
C VAL A 356 1.47 11.08 27.11
N TYR A 357 0.51 10.19 26.99
CA TYR A 357 -0.49 9.90 28.04
C TYR A 357 -0.18 8.65 28.88
N GLY A 358 0.91 7.92 28.56
CA GLY A 358 1.22 6.63 29.16
C GLY A 358 0.54 5.47 28.41
N ASP A 359 1.04 4.24 28.66
CA ASP A 359 0.44 3.04 28.08
C ASP A 359 -1.01 2.93 28.57
N THR A 360 -1.97 2.92 27.64
CA THR A 360 -3.38 2.61 27.96
C THR A 360 -3.42 1.25 28.67
N PRO A 361 -4.20 1.10 29.75
CA PRO A 361 -4.41 -0.20 30.36
C PRO A 361 -4.90 -1.18 29.29
N LYS A 362 -4.37 -2.40 29.35
CA LYS A 362 -4.68 -3.51 28.42
C LYS A 362 -6.14 -3.91 28.50
#